data_a408b8c183420ebe219ac3fea6f6f039
#
_entry.id   a408b8c183420ebe219ac3fea6f6f039
#
_cell.length_a   1.000
_cell.length_b   1.000
_cell.length_c   1.000
_cell.angle_alpha   90.00
_cell.angle_beta   90.00
_cell.angle_gamma   90.00
#
_symmetry.space_group_name_H-M   'P 1'
#
loop_
_entity.id
_entity.type
_entity.pdbx_description
1 polymer ?
#
loop_
_entity_poly.entity_id
_entity_poly.type
_entity_poly.pdbx_seq_one_letter_code
_entity_poly.pdbx_strand_id
1 'polypeptide(L)'
;MENPTTYHALATRLHTLLEEESYSKTTMKDMEFILNSFTAYMIENDLDEYTPDLGERFVEYCEIDLRVCSSRVTRAKVIVRKLNRLHQGLDGRDALWGDKAPVIDIPDDLKKALEAYISYCTENGNKQTTICYKQWICGRFLKNLAELNCKRTTDISGERIQSAFLQLGFSRYWERIGPFLRFLFENGFIARDHSKLIQHRKKNAPHPTVYSTNEIAVVEDSIDRTTPAGIRNYAIILLLSRYGIRSCDVAALSFENVDFTNNRIHFMQKKTGDPWESELFSEVKDALLDYIQNVRPKMEGCPQIFMTLMIPYKPVDCGVINTMVRETFRKSGIAISDRRHGSRSFRSSIASNMINDDVSTEIVRRVLGHGTKHAIKHYARIDIESMRFCPLPVPEPSGEFAKLLSWKVGGYRV
;
A
#
# COMPACT_ATOMS: atom_id res chain seq x y z
N MET A 1 32.44 5.62 -24.23
CA MET A 1 31.39 5.17 -25.13
C MET A 1 30.38 6.30 -25.17
N GLU A 2 30.09 6.84 -26.35
CA GLU A 2 29.05 7.86 -26.51
C GLU A 2 27.71 7.23 -26.13
N ASN A 3 26.91 7.94 -25.37
CA ASN A 3 25.57 7.49 -25.00
C ASN A 3 24.71 7.36 -26.26
N PRO A 4 23.98 6.25 -26.48
CA PRO A 4 23.12 6.13 -27.64
C PRO A 4 22.00 7.16 -27.57
N THR A 5 21.97 8.06 -28.52
CA THR A 5 20.93 9.11 -28.65
C THR A 5 19.80 8.70 -29.58
N THR A 6 20.04 7.72 -30.46
CA THR A 6 19.02 7.23 -31.38
C THR A 6 18.00 6.34 -30.65
N TYR A 7 16.71 6.54 -30.98
CA TYR A 7 15.63 5.71 -30.44
C TYR A 7 15.88 4.21 -30.65
N HIS A 8 16.32 3.80 -31.84
CA HIS A 8 16.54 2.40 -32.19
C HIS A 8 17.61 1.75 -31.29
N ALA A 9 18.70 2.43 -31.01
CA ALA A 9 19.75 1.92 -30.12
C ALA A 9 19.25 1.76 -28.68
N LEU A 10 18.46 2.73 -28.17
CA LEU A 10 17.86 2.68 -26.85
C LEU A 10 16.82 1.54 -26.73
N ALA A 11 15.97 1.37 -27.75
CA ALA A 11 14.96 0.31 -27.77
C ALA A 11 15.59 -1.08 -27.82
N THR A 12 16.64 -1.26 -28.64
CA THR A 12 17.41 -2.51 -28.71
C THR A 12 18.09 -2.81 -27.39
N ARG A 13 18.74 -1.83 -26.76
CA ARG A 13 19.38 -2.01 -25.43
C ARG A 13 18.36 -2.35 -24.37
N LEU A 14 17.20 -1.69 -24.37
CA LEU A 14 16.10 -2.01 -23.43
C LEU A 14 15.63 -3.46 -23.62
N HIS A 15 15.43 -3.89 -24.86
CA HIS A 15 15.01 -5.27 -25.15
C HIS A 15 16.02 -6.29 -24.61
N THR A 16 17.32 -6.09 -24.88
CA THR A 16 18.40 -6.96 -24.37
C THR A 16 18.40 -7.02 -22.84
N LEU A 17 18.27 -5.88 -22.14
CA LEU A 17 18.22 -5.84 -20.68
C LEU A 17 17.00 -6.59 -20.11
N LEU A 18 15.86 -6.53 -20.80
CA LEU A 18 14.66 -7.26 -20.38
C LEU A 18 14.84 -8.79 -20.56
N GLU A 19 15.57 -9.24 -21.58
CA GLU A 19 15.94 -10.64 -21.79
C GLU A 19 16.95 -11.10 -20.73
N GLU A 20 18.01 -10.33 -20.48
CA GLU A 20 19.02 -10.61 -19.44
C GLU A 20 18.38 -10.80 -18.05
N GLU A 21 17.37 -10.01 -17.69
CA GLU A 21 16.63 -10.11 -16.43
C GLU A 21 15.46 -11.13 -16.50
N SER A 22 15.42 -11.97 -17.53
CA SER A 22 14.50 -13.09 -17.68
C SER A 22 13.01 -12.73 -17.51
N TYR A 23 12.55 -11.65 -18.14
CA TYR A 23 11.15 -11.29 -18.15
C TYR A 23 10.28 -12.38 -18.82
N SER A 24 9.06 -12.57 -18.34
CA SER A 24 8.16 -13.58 -18.92
C SER A 24 7.86 -13.30 -20.39
N LYS A 25 7.68 -14.37 -21.21
CA LYS A 25 7.34 -14.23 -22.63
C LYS A 25 6.12 -13.34 -22.89
N THR A 26 5.12 -13.38 -21.99
CA THR A 26 3.94 -12.53 -22.10
C THR A 26 4.28 -11.06 -21.86
N THR A 27 5.12 -10.77 -20.86
CA THR A 27 5.58 -9.42 -20.58
C THR A 27 6.45 -8.89 -21.72
N MET A 28 7.32 -9.73 -22.29
CA MET A 28 8.14 -9.38 -23.46
C MET A 28 7.25 -8.99 -24.65
N LYS A 29 6.29 -9.82 -25.03
CA LYS A 29 5.34 -9.51 -26.11
C LYS A 29 4.58 -8.20 -25.92
N ASP A 30 4.15 -7.94 -24.71
CA ASP A 30 3.47 -6.68 -24.39
C ASP A 30 4.41 -5.47 -24.50
N MET A 31 5.68 -5.61 -24.11
CA MET A 31 6.68 -4.55 -24.25
C MET A 31 7.10 -4.35 -25.69
N GLU A 32 7.30 -5.43 -26.44
CA GLU A 32 7.55 -5.41 -27.88
C GLU A 32 6.43 -4.70 -28.63
N PHE A 33 5.17 -4.96 -28.29
CA PHE A 33 4.04 -4.25 -28.89
C PHE A 33 4.16 -2.73 -28.73
N ILE A 34 4.51 -2.26 -27.51
CA ILE A 34 4.67 -0.81 -27.25
C ILE A 34 5.91 -0.25 -27.95
N LEU A 35 7.03 -0.98 -27.94
CA LEU A 35 8.25 -0.54 -28.65
C LEU A 35 8.00 -0.47 -30.15
N ASN A 36 7.32 -1.45 -30.74
CA ASN A 36 6.96 -1.42 -32.16
C ASN A 36 6.00 -0.28 -32.51
N SER A 37 5.01 -0.01 -31.61
CA SER A 37 4.13 1.14 -31.76
C SER A 37 4.89 2.47 -31.68
N PHE A 38 5.92 2.54 -30.83
CA PHE A 38 6.77 3.74 -30.74
C PHE A 38 7.66 3.87 -31.98
N THR A 39 8.20 2.76 -32.49
CA THR A 39 8.94 2.74 -33.76
C THR A 39 8.09 3.28 -34.91
N ALA A 40 6.85 2.82 -35.04
CA ALA A 40 5.90 3.32 -36.05
C ALA A 40 5.66 4.84 -35.89
N TYR A 41 5.43 5.29 -34.66
CA TYR A 41 5.27 6.72 -34.35
C TYR A 41 6.49 7.55 -34.76
N MET A 42 7.72 7.04 -34.50
CA MET A 42 8.97 7.69 -34.91
C MET A 42 9.06 7.84 -36.45
N ILE A 43 8.75 6.74 -37.17
CA ILE A 43 8.78 6.71 -38.64
C ILE A 43 7.71 7.66 -39.23
N GLU A 44 6.49 7.64 -38.72
CA GLU A 44 5.38 8.47 -39.17
C GLU A 44 5.68 9.99 -39.01
N ASN A 45 6.50 10.36 -38.01
CA ASN A 45 6.86 11.73 -37.70
C ASN A 45 8.28 12.12 -38.22
N ASP A 46 8.95 11.24 -38.96
CA ASP A 46 10.31 11.46 -39.51
C ASP A 46 11.34 11.82 -38.42
N LEU A 47 11.34 11.05 -37.32
CA LEU A 47 12.15 11.25 -36.13
C LEU A 47 13.12 10.09 -35.91
N ASP A 48 14.40 10.39 -35.68
CA ASP A 48 15.44 9.37 -35.41
C ASP A 48 15.99 9.48 -33.96
N GLU A 49 16.07 10.67 -33.43
CA GLU A 49 16.61 10.92 -32.10
C GLU A 49 15.52 10.83 -31.02
N TYR A 50 15.88 10.22 -29.91
CA TYR A 50 15.02 10.10 -28.75
C TYR A 50 15.26 11.27 -27.80
N THR A 51 14.17 11.89 -27.32
CA THR A 51 14.18 12.86 -26.23
C THR A 51 13.10 12.50 -25.20
N PRO A 52 13.28 12.87 -23.92
CA PRO A 52 12.24 12.66 -22.89
C PRO A 52 10.88 13.28 -23.27
N ASP A 53 10.86 14.46 -23.87
CA ASP A 53 9.65 15.14 -24.35
C ASP A 53 8.94 14.34 -25.45
N LEU A 54 9.71 13.73 -26.36
CA LEU A 54 9.16 12.84 -27.39
C LEU A 54 8.51 11.60 -26.76
N GLY A 55 9.11 11.06 -25.69
CA GLY A 55 8.52 9.96 -24.92
C GLY A 55 7.17 10.33 -24.30
N GLU A 56 7.02 11.54 -23.77
CA GLU A 56 5.75 12.05 -23.23
C GLU A 56 4.71 12.20 -24.34
N ARG A 57 5.05 12.80 -25.47
CA ARG A 57 4.18 12.93 -26.65
C ARG A 57 3.71 11.56 -27.20
N PHE A 58 4.58 10.57 -27.21
CA PHE A 58 4.18 9.21 -27.56
C PHE A 58 3.17 8.62 -26.60
N VAL A 59 3.29 8.89 -25.30
CA VAL A 59 2.30 8.43 -24.32
C VAL A 59 0.93 9.08 -24.55
N GLU A 60 0.90 10.37 -24.87
CA GLU A 60 -0.33 11.09 -25.25
C GLU A 60 -0.94 10.54 -26.53
N TYR A 61 -0.12 10.25 -27.53
CA TYR A 61 -0.53 9.60 -28.78
C TYR A 61 -1.19 8.21 -28.50
N CYS A 62 -0.62 7.43 -27.61
CA CYS A 62 -1.22 6.15 -27.21
C CYS A 62 -2.61 6.33 -26.54
N GLU A 63 -2.80 7.39 -25.78
CA GLU A 63 -4.03 7.65 -25.02
C GLU A 63 -5.12 8.27 -25.91
N ILE A 64 -4.77 9.24 -26.74
CA ILE A 64 -5.71 10.06 -27.52
C ILE A 64 -5.97 9.49 -28.92
N ASP A 65 -4.89 9.21 -29.66
CA ASP A 65 -4.99 8.83 -31.08
C ASP A 65 -5.17 7.33 -31.28
N LEU A 66 -4.29 6.52 -30.68
CA LEU A 66 -4.40 5.05 -30.72
C LEU A 66 -5.52 4.51 -29.84
N ARG A 67 -6.03 5.28 -28.89
CA ARG A 67 -7.10 4.91 -27.94
C ARG A 67 -6.91 3.53 -27.32
N VAL A 68 -5.65 3.19 -27.01
CA VAL A 68 -5.36 1.88 -26.37
C VAL A 68 -5.94 1.82 -24.96
N CYS A 69 -6.21 0.63 -24.46
CA CYS A 69 -6.74 0.45 -23.11
C CYS A 69 -5.78 1.02 -22.04
N SER A 70 -6.34 1.45 -20.90
CA SER A 70 -5.58 2.09 -19.81
C SER A 70 -4.37 1.29 -19.30
N SER A 71 -4.43 -0.04 -19.39
CA SER A 71 -3.30 -0.92 -19.03
C SER A 71 -2.12 -0.77 -20.01
N ARG A 72 -2.38 -0.59 -21.31
CA ARG A 72 -1.35 -0.35 -22.31
C ARG A 72 -0.76 1.05 -22.20
N VAL A 73 -1.57 2.08 -21.93
CA VAL A 73 -1.07 3.42 -21.62
C VAL A 73 -0.14 3.40 -20.41
N THR A 74 -0.52 2.69 -19.34
CA THR A 74 0.34 2.52 -18.16
C THR A 74 1.65 1.84 -18.54
N ARG A 75 1.64 0.87 -19.43
CA ARG A 75 2.82 0.16 -19.91
C ARG A 75 3.71 1.06 -20.79
N ALA A 76 3.12 1.87 -21.67
CA ALA A 76 3.86 2.90 -22.42
C ALA A 76 4.58 3.86 -21.48
N LYS A 77 3.93 4.37 -20.44
CA LYS A 77 4.55 5.19 -19.39
C LYS A 77 5.73 4.51 -18.69
N VAL A 78 5.66 3.18 -18.49
CA VAL A 78 6.78 2.41 -17.89
C VAL A 78 7.94 2.30 -18.87
N ILE A 79 7.69 2.01 -20.14
CA ILE A 79 8.72 1.88 -21.18
C ILE A 79 9.42 3.21 -21.38
N VAL A 80 8.67 4.31 -21.54
CA VAL A 80 9.24 5.67 -21.70
C VAL A 80 10.15 6.02 -20.52
N ARG A 81 9.76 5.72 -19.27
CA ARG A 81 10.65 5.93 -18.13
C ARG A 81 11.96 5.13 -18.19
N LYS A 82 11.92 3.90 -18.72
CA LYS A 82 13.13 3.08 -18.89
C LYS A 82 14.01 3.64 -20.02
N LEU A 83 13.42 4.06 -21.13
CA LEU A 83 14.12 4.73 -22.21
C LEU A 83 14.78 6.04 -21.75
N ASN A 84 14.06 6.84 -20.96
CA ASN A 84 14.61 8.06 -20.37
C ASN A 84 15.87 7.81 -19.52
N ARG A 85 15.88 6.71 -18.73
CA ARG A 85 17.04 6.34 -17.94
C ARG A 85 18.22 5.89 -18.78
N LEU A 86 17.96 5.05 -19.81
CA LEU A 86 19.00 4.67 -20.78
C LEU A 86 19.58 5.89 -21.50
N HIS A 87 18.72 6.84 -21.91
CA HIS A 87 19.14 8.08 -22.52
C HIS A 87 19.99 8.94 -21.58
N GLN A 88 19.74 8.89 -20.26
CA GLN A 88 20.56 9.54 -19.23
C GLN A 88 21.88 8.79 -18.94
N GLY A 89 22.16 7.71 -19.63
CA GLY A 89 23.39 6.92 -19.47
C GLY A 89 23.33 5.88 -18.36
N LEU A 90 22.16 5.64 -17.74
CA LEU A 90 21.97 4.52 -16.83
C LEU A 90 21.86 3.21 -17.60
N ASP A 91 22.34 2.10 -17.04
CA ASP A 91 22.29 0.78 -17.69
C ASP A 91 21.95 -0.32 -16.68
N GLY A 92 21.71 -1.55 -17.16
CA GLY A 92 21.41 -2.70 -16.32
C GLY A 92 20.18 -2.50 -15.43
N ARG A 93 20.32 -2.87 -14.16
CA ARG A 93 19.24 -2.76 -13.19
C ARG A 93 18.82 -1.33 -12.89
N ASP A 94 19.74 -0.38 -12.96
CA ASP A 94 19.45 1.04 -12.72
C ASP A 94 18.58 1.61 -13.84
N ALA A 95 18.77 1.20 -15.09
CA ALA A 95 17.88 1.55 -16.20
C ALA A 95 16.50 0.91 -16.06
N LEU A 96 16.42 -0.34 -15.63
CA LEU A 96 15.17 -1.09 -15.54
C LEU A 96 14.33 -0.71 -14.32
N TRP A 97 14.95 -0.51 -13.17
CA TRP A 97 14.27 -0.31 -11.91
C TRP A 97 14.40 1.13 -11.36
N GLY A 98 15.53 1.79 -11.67
CA GLY A 98 15.90 3.11 -11.19
C GLY A 98 15.96 3.22 -9.66
N ASP A 99 16.58 4.25 -9.16
CA ASP A 99 16.43 4.60 -7.76
C ASP A 99 14.97 4.93 -7.46
N LYS A 100 14.43 4.31 -6.42
CA LYS A 100 13.01 4.43 -6.03
C LYS A 100 12.62 5.83 -5.52
N ALA A 101 13.57 6.70 -5.33
CA ALA A 101 13.33 8.08 -4.91
C ALA A 101 13.68 9.03 -6.07
N PRO A 102 12.75 9.84 -6.58
CA PRO A 102 13.14 10.96 -7.43
C PRO A 102 14.10 11.83 -6.62
N VAL A 103 15.25 12.17 -7.20
CA VAL A 103 16.14 13.19 -6.64
C VAL A 103 15.31 14.48 -6.61
N ILE A 104 14.90 14.88 -5.42
CA ILE A 104 14.16 16.11 -5.23
C ILE A 104 15.23 17.19 -5.21
N ASP A 105 15.34 17.95 -6.30
CA ASP A 105 16.23 19.10 -6.39
C ASP A 105 15.67 20.22 -5.50
N ILE A 106 16.34 20.45 -4.38
CA ILE A 106 16.04 21.48 -3.39
C ILE A 106 17.31 22.22 -3.02
N PRO A 107 17.24 23.50 -2.65
CA PRO A 107 18.39 24.27 -2.18
C PRO A 107 19.18 23.57 -1.07
N ASP A 108 20.49 23.69 -1.08
CA ASP A 108 21.40 22.97 -0.17
C ASP A 108 21.07 23.17 1.31
N ASP A 109 20.66 24.37 1.69
CA ASP A 109 20.28 24.66 3.08
C ASP A 109 19.04 23.87 3.51
N LEU A 110 18.02 23.80 2.66
CA LEU A 110 16.81 23.00 2.88
C LEU A 110 17.12 21.49 2.85
N LYS A 111 18.06 21.08 2.01
CA LYS A 111 18.52 19.69 1.91
C LYS A 111 19.21 19.26 3.21
N LYS A 112 20.11 20.07 3.75
CA LYS A 112 20.75 19.82 5.06
C LYS A 112 19.75 19.67 6.17
N ALA A 113 18.72 20.52 6.21
CA ALA A 113 17.66 20.43 7.20
C ALA A 113 16.83 19.13 7.09
N LEU A 114 16.57 18.66 5.86
CA LEU A 114 15.92 17.37 5.63
C LEU A 114 16.80 16.20 6.06
N GLU A 115 18.07 16.21 5.71
CA GLU A 115 19.02 15.16 6.07
C GLU A 115 19.18 15.05 7.58
N ALA A 116 19.29 16.19 8.30
CA ALA A 116 19.31 16.22 9.75
C ALA A 116 18.04 15.59 10.37
N TYR A 117 16.85 15.90 9.80
CA TYR A 117 15.61 15.28 10.27
C TYR A 117 15.56 13.78 10.02
N ILE A 118 16.07 13.31 8.90
CA ILE A 118 16.11 11.89 8.58
C ILE A 118 17.08 11.14 9.50
N SER A 119 18.26 11.69 9.81
CA SER A 119 19.19 11.15 10.83
C SER A 119 18.51 11.05 12.19
N TYR A 120 17.88 12.14 12.65
CA TYR A 120 17.10 12.15 13.88
C TYR A 120 16.03 11.05 13.91
N CYS A 121 15.30 10.85 12.80
CA CYS A 121 14.29 9.80 12.71
C CYS A 121 14.93 8.39 12.78
N THR A 122 16.11 8.21 12.22
CA THR A 122 16.84 6.94 12.23
C THR A 122 17.33 6.62 13.65
N GLU A 123 17.93 7.58 14.34
CA GLU A 123 18.40 7.48 15.74
C GLU A 123 17.25 7.17 16.71
N ASN A 124 16.06 7.72 16.45
CA ASN A 124 14.84 7.43 17.21
C ASN A 124 14.15 6.11 16.81
N GLY A 125 14.83 5.19 16.09
CA GLY A 125 14.36 3.85 15.80
C GLY A 125 13.16 3.78 14.84
N ASN A 126 12.94 4.80 14.01
CA ASN A 126 11.88 4.70 12.99
C ASN A 126 12.22 3.62 11.97
N LYS A 127 11.21 2.84 11.58
CA LYS A 127 11.39 1.82 10.52
C LYS A 127 11.73 2.47 9.18
N GLN A 128 12.56 1.80 8.39
CA GLN A 128 13.03 2.30 7.08
C GLN A 128 11.88 2.75 6.17
N THR A 129 10.78 2.00 6.13
CA THR A 129 9.59 2.38 5.35
C THR A 129 8.96 3.70 5.80
N THR A 130 9.02 3.99 7.11
CA THR A 130 8.53 5.27 7.67
C THR A 130 9.50 6.39 7.33
N ILE A 131 10.80 6.13 7.40
CA ILE A 131 11.87 7.08 7.03
C ILE A 131 11.74 7.47 5.56
N CYS A 132 11.66 6.49 4.65
CA CYS A 132 11.47 6.75 3.21
C CYS A 132 10.20 7.58 2.94
N TYR A 133 9.11 7.28 3.64
CA TYR A 133 7.87 8.05 3.49
C TYR A 133 8.00 9.48 4.03
N LYS A 134 8.65 9.68 5.19
CA LYS A 134 8.93 11.02 5.73
C LYS A 134 9.84 11.81 4.78
N GLN A 135 10.92 11.19 4.32
CA GLN A 135 11.85 11.79 3.36
C GLN A 135 11.13 12.25 2.09
N TRP A 136 10.29 11.39 1.53
CA TRP A 136 9.53 11.71 0.33
C TRP A 136 8.55 12.88 0.55
N ILE A 137 7.76 12.87 1.63
CA ILE A 137 6.74 13.92 1.84
C ILE A 137 7.36 15.25 2.26
N CYS A 138 8.35 15.21 3.17
CA CYS A 138 9.04 16.43 3.57
C CYS A 138 9.89 17.01 2.42
N GLY A 139 10.51 16.16 1.59
CA GLY A 139 11.22 16.60 0.40
C GLY A 139 10.30 17.29 -0.61
N ARG A 140 9.12 16.74 -0.90
CA ARG A 140 8.11 17.42 -1.74
C ARG A 140 7.65 18.74 -1.14
N PHE A 141 7.45 18.79 0.15
CA PHE A 141 7.08 20.03 0.84
C PHE A 141 8.16 21.10 0.72
N LEU A 142 9.44 20.71 0.90
CA LEU A 142 10.56 21.61 0.73
C LEU A 142 10.74 22.07 -0.73
N LYS A 143 10.48 21.19 -1.71
CA LYS A 143 10.46 21.57 -3.12
C LYS A 143 9.40 22.67 -3.38
N ASN A 144 8.17 22.48 -2.88
CA ASN A 144 7.13 23.49 -3.01
C ASN A 144 7.53 24.81 -2.32
N LEU A 145 8.22 24.76 -1.18
CA LEU A 145 8.80 25.96 -0.55
C LEU A 145 9.87 26.62 -1.43
N ALA A 146 10.74 25.83 -2.05
CA ALA A 146 11.76 26.35 -2.97
C ALA A 146 11.13 27.06 -4.18
N GLU A 147 10.05 26.52 -4.75
CA GLU A 147 9.26 27.16 -5.82
C GLU A 147 8.61 28.48 -5.37
N LEU A 148 8.40 28.68 -4.07
CA LEU A 148 7.97 29.94 -3.45
C LEU A 148 9.14 30.85 -3.03
N ASN A 149 10.32 30.68 -3.65
CA ASN A 149 11.54 31.43 -3.38
C ASN A 149 12.10 31.27 -1.96
N CYS A 150 11.86 30.15 -1.28
CA CYS A 150 12.58 29.80 -0.05
C CYS A 150 13.89 29.10 -0.40
N LYS A 151 15.01 29.80 -0.33
CA LYS A 151 16.34 29.24 -0.56
C LYS A 151 17.01 28.77 0.72
N ARG A 152 16.61 29.33 1.86
CA ARG A 152 17.13 29.02 3.20
C ARG A 152 16.01 28.69 4.16
N THR A 153 16.34 27.96 5.22
CA THR A 153 15.42 27.67 6.30
C THR A 153 14.89 28.93 7.00
N THR A 154 15.68 29.99 7.04
CA THR A 154 15.30 31.31 7.55
C THR A 154 14.21 32.01 6.73
N ASP A 155 14.04 31.63 5.46
CA ASP A 155 13.01 32.22 4.57
C ASP A 155 11.63 31.60 4.80
N ILE A 156 11.54 30.55 5.62
CA ILE A 156 10.31 29.81 5.87
C ILE A 156 9.40 30.64 6.77
N SER A 157 8.26 31.08 6.23
CA SER A 157 7.21 31.82 6.93
C SER A 157 5.90 31.02 6.98
N GLY A 158 5.00 31.42 7.89
CA GLY A 158 3.69 30.76 8.00
C GLY A 158 2.89 30.77 6.71
N GLU A 159 2.91 31.86 5.95
CA GLU A 159 2.22 31.99 4.66
C GLU A 159 2.78 31.06 3.59
N ARG A 160 4.10 30.99 3.51
CA ARG A 160 4.79 30.07 2.57
C ARG A 160 4.54 28.61 2.91
N ILE A 161 4.53 28.29 4.20
CA ILE A 161 4.15 26.94 4.68
C ILE A 161 2.73 26.58 4.24
N GLN A 162 1.76 27.47 4.42
CA GLN A 162 0.38 27.22 4.00
C GLN A 162 0.27 27.02 2.49
N SER A 163 0.90 27.88 1.71
CA SER A 163 0.90 27.78 0.25
C SER A 163 1.56 26.52 -0.26
N ALA A 164 2.76 26.18 0.25
CA ALA A 164 3.48 24.95 -0.09
C ALA A 164 2.70 23.67 0.31
N PHE A 165 2.00 23.73 1.45
CA PHE A 165 1.18 22.63 1.92
C PHE A 165 -0.07 22.41 1.06
N LEU A 166 -0.73 23.48 0.62
CA LEU A 166 -1.90 23.39 -0.27
C LEU A 166 -1.55 22.72 -1.60
N GLN A 167 -0.36 22.97 -2.14
CA GLN A 167 0.14 22.33 -3.35
C GLN A 167 0.35 20.81 -3.22
N LEU A 168 0.45 20.28 -1.99
CA LEU A 168 0.54 18.81 -1.77
C LEU A 168 -0.79 18.10 -1.98
N GLY A 169 -1.91 18.80 -1.98
CA GLY A 169 -3.25 18.29 -2.30
C GLY A 169 -3.93 17.41 -1.24
N PHE A 170 -3.25 16.99 -0.16
CA PHE A 170 -3.82 16.10 0.85
C PHE A 170 -3.55 16.59 2.29
N SER A 171 -4.61 16.94 3.00
CA SER A 171 -4.55 17.41 4.40
C SER A 171 -3.85 16.43 5.36
N ARG A 172 -3.93 15.12 5.09
CA ARG A 172 -3.30 14.07 5.92
C ARG A 172 -1.76 14.16 5.96
N TYR A 173 -1.13 14.82 5.00
CA TYR A 173 0.32 14.99 4.99
C TYR A 173 0.84 15.87 6.13
N TRP A 174 -0.03 16.71 6.71
CA TRP A 174 0.33 17.51 7.88
C TRP A 174 0.78 16.68 9.08
N GLU A 175 0.25 15.45 9.23
CA GLU A 175 0.69 14.51 10.27
C GLU A 175 2.19 14.17 10.20
N ARG A 176 2.82 14.43 9.06
CA ARG A 176 4.26 14.21 8.84
C ARG A 176 5.05 15.51 8.78
N ILE A 177 4.45 16.56 8.25
CA ILE A 177 5.07 17.89 8.09
C ILE A 177 5.08 18.61 9.45
N GLY A 178 4.04 18.52 10.25
CA GLY A 178 4.01 19.13 11.57
C GLY A 178 5.19 18.70 12.47
N PRO A 179 5.44 17.41 12.67
CA PRO A 179 6.62 16.94 13.39
C PRO A 179 7.96 17.38 12.78
N PHE A 180 8.05 17.48 11.45
CA PHE A 180 9.23 18.02 10.77
C PHE A 180 9.47 19.49 11.09
N LEU A 181 8.42 20.32 11.01
CA LEU A 181 8.52 21.75 11.36
C LEU A 181 8.86 21.97 12.83
N ARG A 182 8.35 21.13 13.72
CA ARG A 182 8.75 21.14 15.14
C ARG A 182 10.22 20.83 15.30
N PHE A 183 10.73 19.78 14.64
CA PHE A 183 12.16 19.45 14.64
C PHE A 183 13.00 20.60 14.13
N LEU A 184 12.60 21.27 13.05
CA LEU A 184 13.32 22.45 12.53
C LEU A 184 13.39 23.59 13.56
N PHE A 185 12.31 23.82 14.29
CA PHE A 185 12.27 24.82 15.36
C PHE A 185 13.17 24.43 16.56
N GLU A 186 13.03 23.21 17.07
CA GLU A 186 13.79 22.71 18.22
C GLU A 186 15.30 22.65 17.95
N ASN A 187 15.71 22.52 16.69
CA ASN A 187 17.14 22.50 16.29
C ASN A 187 17.61 23.83 15.66
N GLY A 188 16.86 24.91 15.78
CA GLY A 188 17.29 26.26 15.42
C GLY A 188 17.31 26.55 13.90
N PHE A 189 16.75 25.70 13.05
CA PHE A 189 16.65 25.93 11.61
C PHE A 189 15.64 27.05 11.27
N ILE A 190 14.56 27.16 12.07
CA ILE A 190 13.53 28.19 11.92
C ILE A 190 13.29 28.90 13.27
N ALA A 191 12.94 30.18 13.21
CA ALA A 191 12.81 31.02 14.42
C ALA A 191 11.51 30.81 15.20
N ARG A 192 10.48 30.18 14.58
CA ARG A 192 9.16 30.00 15.21
C ARG A 192 8.64 28.58 14.97
N ASP A 193 7.93 28.05 15.98
CA ASP A 193 7.24 26.75 15.84
C ASP A 193 5.97 26.89 15.00
N HIS A 194 6.00 26.35 13.81
CA HIS A 194 4.87 26.31 12.88
C HIS A 194 4.15 24.94 12.89
N SER A 195 4.52 24.01 13.76
CA SER A 195 3.99 22.64 13.78
C SER A 195 2.48 22.55 13.94
N LYS A 196 1.86 23.57 14.55
CA LYS A 196 0.42 23.67 14.81
C LYS A 196 -0.30 24.64 13.86
N LEU A 197 0.38 25.18 12.85
CA LEU A 197 -0.17 26.20 11.95
C LEU A 197 -1.43 25.73 11.23
N ILE A 198 -1.46 24.45 10.83
CA ILE A 198 -2.61 23.84 10.18
C ILE A 198 -3.27 22.89 11.18
N GLN A 199 -4.49 23.22 11.56
CA GLN A 199 -5.30 22.34 12.38
C GLN A 199 -5.85 21.21 11.50
N HIS A 200 -5.27 20.02 11.65
CA HIS A 200 -5.79 18.82 11.02
C HIS A 200 -7.00 18.30 11.81
N ARG A 201 -8.22 18.55 11.31
CA ARG A 201 -9.40 17.85 11.82
C ARG A 201 -9.20 16.35 11.56
N LYS A 202 -8.97 15.59 12.63
CA LYS A 202 -9.05 14.12 12.53
C LYS A 202 -10.44 13.79 12.01
N LYS A 203 -10.53 13.36 10.74
CA LYS A 203 -11.77 12.73 10.27
C LYS A 203 -11.98 11.52 11.16
N ASN A 204 -13.18 11.38 11.71
CA ASN A 204 -13.56 10.15 12.40
C ASN A 204 -13.17 8.98 11.50
N ALA A 205 -12.36 8.06 12.03
CA ALA A 205 -11.98 6.88 11.27
C ALA A 205 -13.28 6.17 10.88
N PRO A 206 -13.50 5.87 9.59
CA PRO A 206 -14.68 5.12 9.21
C PRO A 206 -14.67 3.79 9.95
N HIS A 207 -15.84 3.33 10.36
CA HIS A 207 -15.99 2.04 11.02
C HIS A 207 -15.29 0.93 10.22
N PRO A 208 -14.66 -0.01 10.88
CA PRO A 208 -14.04 -1.14 10.19
C PRO A 208 -15.11 -1.90 9.41
N THR A 209 -14.79 -2.30 8.21
CA THR A 209 -15.65 -3.20 7.44
C THR A 209 -15.52 -4.61 8.00
N VAL A 210 -16.66 -5.23 8.24
CA VAL A 210 -16.78 -6.58 8.81
C VAL A 210 -17.55 -7.45 7.82
N TYR A 211 -17.07 -8.67 7.62
CA TYR A 211 -17.71 -9.72 6.84
C TYR A 211 -18.11 -10.84 7.80
N SER A 212 -19.29 -11.41 7.62
CA SER A 212 -19.72 -12.56 8.38
C SER A 212 -18.89 -13.82 8.03
N THR A 213 -18.95 -14.82 8.89
CA THR A 213 -18.28 -16.10 8.66
C THR A 213 -18.73 -16.73 7.33
N ASN A 214 -20.03 -16.65 7.00
CA ASN A 214 -20.55 -17.16 5.74
C ASN A 214 -20.03 -16.38 4.52
N GLU A 215 -19.94 -15.05 4.60
CA GLU A 215 -19.36 -14.25 3.52
C GLU A 215 -17.87 -14.58 3.31
N ILE A 216 -17.13 -14.84 4.39
CA ILE A 216 -15.73 -15.25 4.31
C ILE A 216 -15.62 -16.63 3.64
N ALA A 217 -16.47 -17.59 3.99
CA ALA A 217 -16.50 -18.89 3.35
C ALA A 217 -16.77 -18.78 1.83
N VAL A 218 -17.74 -17.94 1.42
CA VAL A 218 -17.99 -17.67 -0.01
C VAL A 218 -16.76 -17.10 -0.72
N VAL A 219 -15.99 -16.21 -0.05
CA VAL A 219 -14.74 -15.68 -0.61
C VAL A 219 -13.70 -16.79 -0.77
N GLU A 220 -13.56 -17.68 0.19
CA GLU A 220 -12.63 -18.82 0.16
C GLU A 220 -13.01 -19.81 -0.96
N ASP A 221 -14.29 -20.14 -1.09
CA ASP A 221 -14.81 -21.07 -2.09
C ASP A 221 -14.74 -20.52 -3.52
N SER A 222 -14.70 -19.20 -3.67
CA SER A 222 -14.55 -18.55 -4.99
C SER A 222 -13.18 -18.74 -5.64
N ILE A 223 -12.21 -19.30 -4.90
CA ILE A 223 -10.85 -19.48 -5.38
C ILE A 223 -10.74 -20.77 -6.20
N ASP A 224 -10.39 -20.63 -7.47
CA ASP A 224 -10.14 -21.76 -8.36
C ASP A 224 -8.81 -22.47 -8.00
N ARG A 225 -8.91 -23.53 -7.21
CA ARG A 225 -7.77 -24.34 -6.75
C ARG A 225 -7.24 -25.32 -7.80
N THR A 226 -7.74 -25.30 -9.01
CA THR A 226 -7.17 -26.09 -10.13
C THR A 226 -5.96 -25.39 -10.74
N THR A 227 -5.77 -24.11 -10.47
CA THR A 227 -4.66 -23.31 -10.99
C THR A 227 -3.54 -23.13 -9.95
N PRO A 228 -2.26 -23.08 -10.39
CA PRO A 228 -1.14 -22.80 -9.49
C PRO A 228 -1.32 -21.50 -8.66
N ALA A 229 -1.86 -20.46 -9.30
CA ALA A 229 -2.14 -19.20 -8.63
C ALA A 229 -3.25 -19.36 -7.58
N GLY A 230 -4.28 -20.13 -7.86
CA GLY A 230 -5.37 -20.40 -6.94
C GLY A 230 -4.92 -21.19 -5.72
N ILE A 231 -4.12 -22.24 -5.88
CA ILE A 231 -3.56 -23.02 -4.78
C ILE A 231 -2.76 -22.10 -3.83
N ARG A 232 -1.85 -21.27 -4.37
CA ARG A 232 -1.12 -20.29 -3.57
C ARG A 232 -2.05 -19.29 -2.87
N ASN A 233 -2.98 -18.74 -3.60
CA ASN A 233 -3.88 -17.70 -3.10
C ASN A 233 -4.80 -18.24 -2.02
N TYR A 234 -5.25 -19.49 -2.13
CA TYR A 234 -6.06 -20.16 -1.11
C TYR A 234 -5.30 -20.30 0.21
N ALA A 235 -4.05 -20.78 0.17
CA ALA A 235 -3.21 -20.87 1.36
C ALA A 235 -2.99 -19.49 2.03
N ILE A 236 -2.78 -18.43 1.24
CA ILE A 236 -2.66 -17.06 1.76
C ILE A 236 -3.97 -16.60 2.41
N ILE A 237 -5.11 -16.84 1.76
CA ILE A 237 -6.42 -16.41 2.28
C ILE A 237 -6.76 -17.13 3.57
N LEU A 238 -6.50 -18.43 3.70
CA LEU A 238 -6.70 -19.17 4.94
C LEU A 238 -5.86 -18.60 6.09
N LEU A 239 -4.60 -18.23 5.85
CA LEU A 239 -3.78 -17.56 6.86
C LEU A 239 -4.40 -16.22 7.31
N LEU A 240 -4.96 -15.46 6.38
CA LEU A 240 -5.61 -14.18 6.68
C LEU A 240 -6.95 -14.37 7.40
N SER A 241 -7.77 -15.36 7.00
CA SER A 241 -9.12 -15.56 7.50
C SER A 241 -9.19 -16.36 8.78
N ARG A 242 -8.23 -17.27 9.06
CA ARG A 242 -8.20 -18.05 10.29
C ARG A 242 -7.48 -17.36 11.44
N TYR A 243 -6.37 -16.68 11.13
CA TYR A 243 -5.55 -16.06 12.19
C TYR A 243 -5.63 -14.53 12.21
N GLY A 244 -6.17 -13.90 11.18
CA GLY A 244 -6.18 -12.44 11.08
C GLY A 244 -4.79 -11.82 11.03
N ILE A 245 -3.74 -12.54 10.65
CA ILE A 245 -2.38 -12.03 10.53
C ILE A 245 -2.30 -10.96 9.43
N ARG A 246 -1.30 -10.09 9.52
CA ARG A 246 -1.18 -8.98 8.55
C ARG A 246 -0.56 -9.47 7.24
N SER A 247 -0.96 -8.89 6.12
CA SER A 247 -0.37 -9.22 4.81
C SER A 247 1.16 -9.11 4.75
N CYS A 248 1.77 -8.20 5.52
CA CYS A 248 3.22 -8.08 5.60
C CYS A 248 3.87 -9.24 6.38
N ASP A 249 3.15 -9.83 7.33
CA ASP A 249 3.63 -10.98 8.09
C ASP A 249 3.47 -12.25 7.24
N VAL A 250 2.35 -12.41 6.50
CA VAL A 250 2.16 -13.49 5.52
C VAL A 250 3.24 -13.44 4.42
N ALA A 251 3.51 -12.26 3.88
CA ALA A 251 4.54 -12.06 2.85
C ALA A 251 5.95 -12.43 3.34
N ALA A 252 6.19 -12.27 4.64
CA ALA A 252 7.48 -12.56 5.25
C ALA A 252 7.61 -13.99 5.79
N LEU A 253 6.52 -14.75 5.80
CA LEU A 253 6.49 -16.08 6.38
C LEU A 253 7.53 -16.98 5.70
N SER A 254 8.41 -17.59 6.52
CA SER A 254 9.48 -18.49 6.09
C SER A 254 9.22 -19.90 6.58
N PHE A 255 9.99 -20.85 6.06
CA PHE A 255 9.92 -22.25 6.52
C PHE A 255 10.21 -22.41 8.02
N GLU A 256 11.09 -21.56 8.57
CA GLU A 256 11.41 -21.56 10.00
C GLU A 256 10.23 -21.16 10.90
N ASN A 257 9.24 -20.50 10.32
CA ASN A 257 8.07 -20.02 11.05
C ASN A 257 6.97 -21.07 11.19
N VAL A 258 7.05 -22.19 10.47
CA VAL A 258 6.00 -23.21 10.42
C VAL A 258 6.56 -24.58 10.80
N ASP A 259 6.20 -25.07 11.98
CA ASP A 259 6.51 -26.40 12.43
C ASP A 259 5.37 -27.35 12.06
N PHE A 260 5.53 -28.03 10.93
CA PHE A 260 4.56 -29.02 10.42
C PHE A 260 4.48 -30.28 11.27
N THR A 261 5.51 -30.59 12.06
CA THR A 261 5.57 -31.77 12.91
C THR A 261 4.77 -31.57 14.18
N ASN A 262 4.98 -30.44 14.85
CA ASN A 262 4.30 -30.11 16.11
C ASN A 262 3.03 -29.28 15.90
N ASN A 263 2.62 -29.02 14.65
CA ASN A 263 1.47 -28.20 14.27
C ASN A 263 1.51 -26.81 14.94
N ARG A 264 2.61 -26.09 14.75
CA ARG A 264 2.78 -24.74 15.28
C ARG A 264 3.17 -23.75 14.19
N ILE A 265 2.71 -22.51 14.35
CA ILE A 265 3.13 -21.38 13.52
C ILE A 265 3.52 -20.22 14.44
N HIS A 266 4.71 -19.66 14.22
CA HIS A 266 5.25 -18.58 15.06
C HIS A 266 6.12 -17.63 14.25
N PHE A 267 6.09 -16.34 14.57
CA PHE A 267 6.93 -15.34 13.94
C PHE A 267 6.97 -14.03 14.75
N MET A 268 7.96 -13.21 14.48
CA MET A 268 8.00 -11.82 14.98
C MET A 268 7.23 -10.91 14.01
N GLN A 269 6.21 -10.21 14.51
CA GLN A 269 5.37 -9.33 13.69
C GLN A 269 6.20 -8.20 13.08
N LYS A 270 6.22 -8.08 11.76
CA LYS A 270 7.03 -7.04 11.05
C LYS A 270 6.68 -5.61 11.45
N LYS A 271 5.42 -5.35 11.77
CA LYS A 271 4.99 -3.99 12.10
C LYS A 271 5.33 -3.57 13.52
N THR A 272 5.15 -4.45 14.50
CA THR A 272 5.27 -4.11 15.94
C THR A 272 6.53 -4.67 16.59
N GLY A 273 7.08 -5.76 16.06
CA GLY A 273 8.19 -6.48 16.68
C GLY A 273 7.74 -7.43 17.80
N ASP A 274 6.42 -7.56 18.04
CA ASP A 274 5.90 -8.46 19.05
C ASP A 274 5.92 -9.91 18.54
N PRO A 275 6.23 -10.90 19.40
CA PRO A 275 6.11 -12.30 19.04
C PRO A 275 4.62 -12.67 18.86
N TRP A 276 4.37 -13.57 17.92
CA TRP A 276 3.05 -14.15 17.68
C TRP A 276 3.19 -15.65 17.42
N GLU A 277 2.35 -16.43 18.08
CA GLU A 277 2.34 -17.89 17.98
C GLU A 277 0.90 -18.40 18.04
N SER A 278 0.63 -19.49 17.31
CA SER A 278 -0.65 -20.20 17.31
C SER A 278 -0.47 -21.66 16.94
N GLU A 279 -1.49 -22.46 17.21
CA GLU A 279 -1.63 -23.78 16.62
C GLU A 279 -1.79 -23.66 15.10
N LEU A 280 -1.16 -24.56 14.36
CA LEU A 280 -1.34 -24.68 12.91
C LEU A 280 -2.57 -25.56 12.63
N PHE A 281 -3.67 -24.93 12.27
CA PHE A 281 -4.91 -25.64 11.96
C PHE A 281 -4.72 -26.59 10.76
N SER A 282 -5.37 -27.76 10.80
CA SER A 282 -5.20 -28.80 9.77
C SER A 282 -5.47 -28.28 8.36
N GLU A 283 -6.55 -27.53 8.15
CA GLU A 283 -6.90 -26.95 6.86
C GLU A 283 -5.83 -25.98 6.31
N VAL A 284 -5.18 -25.20 7.19
CA VAL A 284 -4.09 -24.29 6.81
C VAL A 284 -2.83 -25.08 6.51
N LYS A 285 -2.54 -26.12 7.31
CA LYS A 285 -1.41 -27.03 7.07
C LYS A 285 -1.52 -27.70 5.71
N ASP A 286 -2.69 -28.26 5.40
CA ASP A 286 -2.93 -28.97 4.14
C ASP A 286 -2.79 -28.01 2.94
N ALA A 287 -3.35 -26.81 3.02
CA ALA A 287 -3.21 -25.81 1.97
C ALA A 287 -1.77 -25.31 1.79
N LEU A 288 -1.01 -25.18 2.88
CA LEU A 288 0.42 -24.82 2.80
C LEU A 288 1.24 -25.96 2.18
N LEU A 289 1.00 -27.19 2.57
CA LEU A 289 1.71 -28.36 2.02
C LEU A 289 1.40 -28.54 0.53
N ASP A 290 0.12 -28.43 0.13
CA ASP A 290 -0.28 -28.47 -1.27
C ASP A 290 0.47 -27.41 -2.10
N TYR A 291 0.50 -26.16 -1.63
CA TYR A 291 1.23 -25.10 -2.30
C TYR A 291 2.73 -25.39 -2.37
N ILE A 292 3.35 -25.77 -1.25
CA ILE A 292 4.81 -25.98 -1.15
C ILE A 292 5.26 -27.13 -2.03
N GLN A 293 4.52 -28.25 -2.03
CA GLN A 293 4.89 -29.46 -2.74
C GLN A 293 4.61 -29.38 -4.25
N ASN A 294 3.46 -28.82 -4.62
CA ASN A 294 2.95 -28.92 -5.99
C ASN A 294 3.15 -27.65 -6.84
N VAL A 295 3.32 -26.46 -6.21
CA VAL A 295 3.23 -25.18 -6.92
C VAL A 295 4.44 -24.28 -6.70
N ARG A 296 4.99 -24.25 -5.48
CA ARG A 296 6.04 -23.30 -5.14
C ARG A 296 7.28 -23.48 -6.01
N PRO A 297 7.77 -22.42 -6.71
CA PRO A 297 9.01 -22.50 -7.45
C PRO A 297 10.18 -22.87 -6.54
N LYS A 298 10.99 -23.84 -6.95
CA LYS A 298 12.21 -24.21 -6.23
C LYS A 298 13.25 -23.11 -6.42
N MET A 299 13.65 -22.48 -5.33
CA MET A 299 14.71 -21.47 -5.30
C MET A 299 15.64 -21.74 -4.13
N GLU A 300 16.90 -21.94 -4.42
CA GLU A 300 17.94 -22.07 -3.40
C GLU A 300 18.15 -20.73 -2.68
N GLY A 301 18.39 -20.77 -1.37
CA GLY A 301 18.64 -19.59 -0.54
C GLY A 301 17.45 -18.67 -0.29
N CYS A 302 16.23 -19.04 -0.71
CA CYS A 302 15.03 -18.27 -0.45
C CYS A 302 14.17 -18.95 0.64
N PRO A 303 14.23 -18.46 1.89
CA PRO A 303 13.50 -19.06 3.01
C PRO A 303 12.00 -18.76 3.01
N GLN A 304 11.53 -17.76 2.25
CA GLN A 304 10.12 -17.38 2.23
C GLN A 304 9.26 -18.46 1.58
N ILE A 305 8.09 -18.71 2.19
CA ILE A 305 7.14 -19.71 1.68
C ILE A 305 6.51 -19.21 0.38
N PHE A 306 5.97 -17.98 0.38
CA PHE A 306 5.19 -17.49 -0.76
C PHE A 306 6.03 -16.77 -1.79
N MET A 307 5.95 -17.26 -3.03
CA MET A 307 6.72 -16.77 -4.18
C MET A 307 5.80 -16.25 -5.30
N THR A 308 6.32 -15.35 -6.12
CA THR A 308 5.70 -15.06 -7.43
C THR A 308 5.76 -16.31 -8.31
N LEU A 309 4.75 -16.48 -9.16
CA LEU A 309 4.68 -17.63 -10.09
C LEU A 309 5.13 -17.27 -11.51
N MET A 310 5.68 -16.09 -11.68
CA MET A 310 6.26 -15.60 -12.93
C MET A 310 7.73 -15.26 -12.73
N ILE A 311 8.51 -15.53 -13.74
CA ILE A 311 9.95 -15.21 -13.79
C ILE A 311 10.13 -13.70 -13.96
N PRO A 312 11.05 -13.05 -13.22
CA PRO A 312 11.91 -13.65 -12.21
C PRO A 312 11.15 -13.99 -10.92
N TYR A 313 11.35 -15.22 -10.42
CA TYR A 313 10.73 -15.64 -9.15
C TYR A 313 11.32 -14.82 -7.99
N LYS A 314 10.45 -14.32 -7.14
CA LYS A 314 10.81 -13.55 -5.94
C LYS A 314 9.78 -13.76 -4.85
N PRO A 315 10.11 -13.50 -3.58
CA PRO A 315 9.11 -13.48 -2.51
C PRO A 315 7.97 -12.52 -2.85
N VAL A 316 6.73 -12.92 -2.57
CA VAL A 316 5.59 -12.01 -2.69
C VAL A 316 5.70 -10.87 -1.69
N ASP A 317 5.37 -9.67 -2.12
CA ASP A 317 5.24 -8.54 -1.21
C ASP A 317 3.78 -8.35 -0.74
N CYS A 318 3.61 -7.51 0.29
CA CYS A 318 2.27 -7.26 0.83
C CYS A 318 1.34 -6.52 -0.16
N GLY A 319 1.86 -5.84 -1.16
CA GLY A 319 1.09 -5.21 -2.24
C GLY A 319 0.45 -6.25 -3.15
N VAL A 320 1.20 -7.27 -3.53
CA VAL A 320 0.71 -8.42 -4.31
C VAL A 320 -0.40 -9.14 -3.55
N ILE A 321 -0.20 -9.42 -2.25
CA ILE A 321 -1.23 -10.05 -1.41
C ILE A 321 -2.50 -9.19 -1.34
N ASN A 322 -2.37 -7.88 -1.12
CA ASN A 322 -3.52 -6.98 -1.05
C ASN A 322 -4.27 -6.88 -2.39
N THR A 323 -3.57 -6.90 -3.51
CA THR A 323 -4.19 -6.90 -4.84
C THR A 323 -4.94 -8.20 -5.07
N MET A 324 -4.31 -9.33 -4.78
CA MET A 324 -4.91 -10.66 -4.87
C MET A 324 -6.18 -10.76 -4.02
N VAL A 325 -6.12 -10.34 -2.76
CA VAL A 325 -7.31 -10.34 -1.86
C VAL A 325 -8.45 -9.51 -2.45
N ARG A 326 -8.18 -8.31 -2.96
CA ARG A 326 -9.21 -7.47 -3.58
C ARG A 326 -9.86 -8.15 -4.78
N GLU A 327 -9.07 -8.79 -5.62
CA GLU A 327 -9.58 -9.53 -6.78
C GLU A 327 -10.42 -10.73 -6.36
N THR A 328 -10.02 -11.47 -5.30
CA THR A 328 -10.80 -12.58 -4.76
C THR A 328 -12.15 -12.10 -4.24
N PHE A 329 -12.20 -11.00 -3.47
CA PHE A 329 -13.47 -10.41 -3.04
C PHE A 329 -14.37 -9.99 -4.21
N ARG A 330 -13.81 -9.43 -5.29
CA ARG A 330 -14.60 -9.05 -6.47
C ARG A 330 -15.17 -10.27 -7.19
N LYS A 331 -14.40 -11.35 -7.28
CA LYS A 331 -14.82 -12.59 -7.96
C LYS A 331 -15.82 -13.40 -7.15
N SER A 332 -15.86 -13.26 -5.84
CA SER A 332 -16.73 -14.04 -4.96
C SER A 332 -18.22 -13.72 -5.10
N GLY A 333 -18.57 -12.60 -5.76
CA GLY A 333 -19.96 -12.20 -5.93
C GLY A 333 -20.65 -11.62 -4.70
N ILE A 334 -19.94 -11.52 -3.55
CA ILE A 334 -20.51 -10.89 -2.35
C ILE A 334 -20.65 -9.38 -2.55
N ALA A 335 -21.59 -8.75 -1.82
CA ALA A 335 -21.78 -7.31 -1.87
C ALA A 335 -20.60 -6.57 -1.24
N ILE A 336 -19.79 -5.90 -2.07
CA ILE A 336 -18.61 -5.13 -1.66
C ILE A 336 -18.77 -3.62 -1.83
N SER A 337 -19.93 -3.15 -2.36
CA SER A 337 -20.23 -1.73 -2.51
C SER A 337 -20.08 -1.03 -1.16
N ASP A 338 -19.33 0.09 -1.14
CA ASP A 338 -19.02 0.88 0.05
C ASP A 338 -18.30 0.13 1.19
N ARG A 339 -17.89 -1.12 0.95
CA ARG A 339 -17.16 -1.95 1.90
C ARG A 339 -15.69 -2.07 1.50
N ARG A 340 -14.78 -1.90 2.48
CA ARG A 340 -13.35 -2.17 2.26
C ARG A 340 -13.15 -3.68 2.14
N HIS A 341 -12.47 -4.13 1.09
CA HIS A 341 -12.25 -5.51 0.74
C HIS A 341 -10.77 -5.85 0.51
N GLY A 342 -9.89 -5.40 1.41
CA GLY A 342 -8.47 -5.75 1.43
C GLY A 342 -8.15 -6.74 2.56
N SER A 343 -6.88 -7.17 2.66
CA SER A 343 -6.43 -8.13 3.67
C SER A 343 -6.78 -7.73 5.12
N ARG A 344 -6.84 -6.42 5.41
CA ARG A 344 -7.22 -5.91 6.72
C ARG A 344 -8.68 -6.24 7.09
N SER A 345 -9.56 -6.47 6.10
CA SER A 345 -10.95 -6.80 6.35
C SER A 345 -11.13 -8.14 7.05
N PHE A 346 -10.33 -9.16 6.71
CA PHE A 346 -10.31 -10.43 7.43
C PHE A 346 -10.02 -10.23 8.92
N ARG A 347 -8.98 -9.46 9.22
CA ARG A 347 -8.60 -9.16 10.60
C ARG A 347 -9.69 -8.39 11.37
N SER A 348 -10.35 -7.44 10.71
CA SER A 348 -11.48 -6.71 11.31
C SER A 348 -12.68 -7.63 11.53
N SER A 349 -12.93 -8.56 10.61
CA SER A 349 -14.02 -9.52 10.72
C SER A 349 -13.80 -10.49 11.90
N ILE A 350 -12.60 -11.06 12.00
CA ILE A 350 -12.25 -11.94 13.14
C ILE A 350 -12.43 -11.18 14.45
N ALA A 351 -11.88 -9.98 14.58
CA ALA A 351 -11.99 -9.18 15.79
C ALA A 351 -13.45 -8.90 16.17
N SER A 352 -14.27 -8.52 15.18
CA SER A 352 -15.67 -8.19 15.41
C SER A 352 -16.52 -9.42 15.71
N ASN A 353 -16.35 -10.50 14.95
CA ASN A 353 -17.09 -11.73 15.17
C ASN A 353 -16.79 -12.32 16.55
N MET A 354 -15.50 -12.41 16.94
CA MET A 354 -15.15 -12.88 18.27
C MET A 354 -15.77 -12.03 19.40
N ILE A 355 -15.80 -10.69 19.25
CA ILE A 355 -16.39 -9.80 20.25
C ILE A 355 -17.93 -9.98 20.28
N ASN A 356 -18.56 -10.12 19.12
CA ASN A 356 -20.00 -10.35 19.05
C ASN A 356 -20.41 -11.73 19.53
N ASP A 357 -19.46 -12.70 19.52
CA ASP A 357 -19.61 -14.03 20.13
C ASP A 357 -19.16 -14.03 21.62
N ASP A 358 -19.20 -12.89 22.30
CA ASP A 358 -18.89 -12.70 23.72
C ASP A 358 -17.46 -13.09 24.14
N VAL A 359 -16.52 -13.22 23.20
CA VAL A 359 -15.11 -13.46 23.52
C VAL A 359 -14.49 -12.19 24.10
N SER A 360 -13.85 -12.32 25.25
CA SER A 360 -13.25 -11.18 25.94
C SER A 360 -12.24 -10.44 25.05
N THR A 361 -12.23 -9.11 25.14
CA THR A 361 -11.32 -8.25 24.35
C THR A 361 -9.85 -8.59 24.59
N GLU A 362 -9.50 -9.14 25.76
CA GLU A 362 -8.15 -9.57 26.07
C GLU A 362 -7.74 -10.80 25.25
N ILE A 363 -8.63 -11.78 25.09
CA ILE A 363 -8.39 -12.96 24.24
C ILE A 363 -8.26 -12.52 22.78
N VAL A 364 -9.20 -11.70 22.29
CA VAL A 364 -9.13 -11.15 20.91
C VAL A 364 -7.82 -10.41 20.68
N ARG A 365 -7.34 -9.65 21.66
CA ARG A 365 -6.06 -8.95 21.60
C ARG A 365 -4.89 -9.92 21.45
N ARG A 366 -4.88 -11.02 22.22
CA ARG A 366 -3.83 -12.05 22.15
C ARG A 366 -3.85 -12.77 20.82
N VAL A 367 -5.01 -13.23 20.38
CA VAL A 367 -5.17 -13.92 19.08
C VAL A 367 -4.64 -13.09 17.94
N LEU A 368 -4.94 -11.80 17.94
CA LEU A 368 -4.48 -10.89 16.90
C LEU A 368 -3.04 -10.35 17.12
N GLY A 369 -2.41 -10.67 18.25
CA GLY A 369 -1.07 -10.15 18.57
C GLY A 369 -1.04 -8.61 18.65
N HIS A 370 -1.96 -8.02 19.42
CA HIS A 370 -1.97 -6.57 19.65
C HIS A 370 -1.19 -6.23 20.93
N GLY A 371 -0.12 -5.44 20.81
CA GLY A 371 0.69 -4.99 21.95
C GLY A 371 -0.05 -4.02 22.88
N THR A 372 -1.06 -3.25 22.39
CA THR A 372 -1.77 -2.26 23.18
C THR A 372 -3.27 -2.55 23.30
N LYS A 373 -3.87 -2.21 24.47
CA LYS A 373 -5.32 -2.35 24.72
C LYS A 373 -6.16 -1.50 23.74
N HIS A 374 -5.64 -0.39 23.25
CA HIS A 374 -6.37 0.50 22.35
C HIS A 374 -6.41 0.04 20.89
N ALA A 375 -5.56 -0.90 20.50
CA ALA A 375 -5.47 -1.36 19.11
C ALA A 375 -6.79 -2.00 18.62
N ILE A 376 -7.53 -2.66 19.52
CA ILE A 376 -8.78 -3.34 19.18
C ILE A 376 -9.87 -2.38 18.65
N LYS A 377 -9.91 -1.13 19.13
CA LYS A 377 -10.87 -0.10 18.68
C LYS A 377 -10.81 0.16 17.17
N HIS A 378 -9.70 -0.15 16.53
CA HIS A 378 -9.51 0.04 15.10
C HIS A 378 -9.98 -1.14 14.25
N TYR A 379 -10.35 -2.25 14.88
CA TYR A 379 -10.71 -3.49 14.20
C TYR A 379 -12.09 -3.99 14.56
N ALA A 380 -12.56 -3.76 15.78
CA ALA A 380 -13.85 -4.25 16.25
C ALA A 380 -15.00 -3.31 15.86
N ARG A 381 -16.06 -3.89 15.37
CA ARG A 381 -17.37 -3.26 15.21
C ARG A 381 -18.34 -4.01 16.12
N ILE A 382 -18.84 -3.32 17.13
CA ILE A 382 -19.85 -3.87 18.04
C ILE A 382 -21.20 -3.90 17.30
N ASP A 383 -21.93 -4.98 17.44
CA ASP A 383 -23.29 -5.10 16.96
C ASP A 383 -24.24 -4.28 17.86
N ILE A 384 -24.59 -3.09 17.38
CA ILE A 384 -25.49 -2.18 18.09
C ILE A 384 -26.92 -2.75 18.16
N GLU A 385 -27.32 -3.55 17.19
CA GLU A 385 -28.64 -4.16 17.17
C GLU A 385 -28.79 -5.17 18.30
N SER A 386 -27.77 -6.00 18.53
CA SER A 386 -27.73 -6.90 19.68
C SER A 386 -27.75 -6.13 21.01
N MET A 387 -27.15 -4.94 21.08
CA MET A 387 -27.20 -4.10 22.29
C MET A 387 -28.60 -3.54 22.57
N ARG A 388 -29.48 -3.46 21.57
CA ARG A 388 -30.89 -3.05 21.76
C ARG A 388 -31.70 -4.08 22.56
N PHE A 389 -31.24 -5.31 22.65
CA PHE A 389 -31.83 -6.35 23.48
C PHE A 389 -31.36 -6.30 24.94
N CYS A 390 -30.49 -5.36 25.32
CA CYS A 390 -30.16 -5.05 26.71
C CYS A 390 -31.02 -3.86 27.19
N PRO A 391 -32.33 -3.99 27.37
CA PRO A 391 -33.15 -2.87 27.71
C PRO A 391 -33.00 -2.58 29.19
N LEU A 392 -32.37 -1.46 29.50
CA LEU A 392 -32.87 -0.72 30.65
C LEU A 392 -34.25 -0.22 30.25
N PRO A 393 -35.33 -0.48 31.03
CA PRO A 393 -36.63 0.09 30.74
C PRO A 393 -36.49 1.59 30.68
N VAL A 394 -36.73 2.15 29.50
CA VAL A 394 -36.76 3.62 29.34
C VAL A 394 -37.95 4.09 30.14
N PRO A 395 -37.76 4.91 31.22
CA PRO A 395 -38.89 5.43 31.98
C PRO A 395 -39.81 6.21 31.05
N GLU A 396 -41.11 6.04 31.26
CA GLU A 396 -42.08 6.81 30.45
C GLU A 396 -41.80 8.31 30.57
N PRO A 397 -41.81 9.01 29.44
CA PRO A 397 -41.55 10.45 29.48
C PRO A 397 -42.58 11.17 30.32
N SER A 398 -42.11 11.97 31.28
CA SER A 398 -42.95 12.73 32.19
C SER A 398 -42.70 14.25 32.10
N GLY A 399 -43.64 15.07 32.58
CA GLY A 399 -43.50 16.51 32.63
C GLY A 399 -43.38 17.20 31.27
N GLU A 400 -42.49 18.17 31.14
CA GLU A 400 -42.31 18.96 29.92
C GLU A 400 -41.75 18.12 28.75
N PHE A 401 -40.97 17.08 29.08
CA PHE A 401 -40.42 16.18 28.05
C PHE A 401 -41.52 15.35 27.38
N ALA A 402 -42.54 14.90 28.14
CA ALA A 402 -43.71 14.23 27.56
C ALA A 402 -44.49 15.17 26.64
N LYS A 403 -44.62 16.47 27.01
CA LYS A 403 -45.25 17.50 26.17
C LYS A 403 -44.47 17.76 24.88
N LEU A 404 -43.14 17.79 24.94
CA LEU A 404 -42.25 17.92 23.77
C LEU A 404 -42.38 16.75 22.79
N LEU A 405 -42.44 15.50 23.28
CA LEU A 405 -42.62 14.32 22.46
C LEU A 405 -44.04 14.19 21.89
N SER A 406 -45.04 14.73 22.56
CA SER A 406 -46.40 14.78 22.07
C SER A 406 -46.63 15.88 21.02
N TRP A 407 -45.72 16.82 20.88
CA TRP A 407 -45.79 17.88 19.90
C TRP A 407 -45.50 17.33 18.51
N LYS A 408 -46.54 17.12 17.72
CA LYS A 408 -46.44 16.78 16.30
C LYS A 408 -45.92 17.98 15.54
N VAL A 409 -44.59 18.08 15.41
CA VAL A 409 -43.99 18.95 14.40
C VAL A 409 -44.31 18.32 13.04
N GLY A 410 -45.02 19.06 12.20
CA GLY A 410 -45.62 18.58 10.97
C GLY A 410 -44.76 17.67 10.12
N GLY A 411 -45.25 16.46 9.90
CA GLY A 411 -44.97 15.68 8.70
C GLY A 411 -43.73 14.80 8.66
N TYR A 412 -42.79 14.84 9.60
CA TYR A 412 -41.62 13.95 9.58
C TYR A 412 -41.69 12.94 10.74
N ARG A 413 -41.93 11.68 10.41
CA ARG A 413 -41.63 10.54 11.29
C ARG A 413 -40.11 10.36 11.32
N VAL A 414 -39.50 10.43 12.47
CA VAL A 414 -38.13 9.95 12.73
C VAL A 414 -38.16 8.43 12.76
#